data_536d8836425772ff112fe11c03f094f8
#
_entry.id   536d8836425772ff112fe11c03f094f8
#
_cell.length_a   1.000
_cell.length_b   1.000
_cell.length_c   1.000
_cell.angle_alpha   90.00
_cell.angle_beta   90.00
_cell.angle_gamma   90.00
#
_symmetry.space_group_name_H-M   'P 1'
#
loop_
_entity.id
_entity.type
_entity.pdbx_description
1 polymer ?
#
loop_
_entity_poly.entity_id
_entity_poly.type
_entity_poly.pdbx_seq_one_letter_code
_entity_poly.pdbx_strand_id
1 'polypeptide(L)'
;MNSPTKVPVTILTGFLGSGKTTLLNRILSEEHGKRIAVIENEYGEVGIDQALVINADEEIFEMSNGCICCTVRGDLIRVLGNLMKRRDKFDYILLETTGLADPGPVAQTFFMDDEIASEFSLDGIVTLVDAHHINQQLGRSQESTEQIAFADVILLNKTDLVKAEELDALETRLREMNRLARVHRCERANVAISTVLNLEAFNLEQVLADHPTFLEPEYPFEWTGVYALSPGSYELSLDDGPDPTMSLAMLERL
;
A
#
# COMPACT_ATOMS: atom_id res chain seq x y z
N MET A 1 21.85 -25.67 -3.06
CA MET A 1 21.15 -25.23 -1.84
C MET A 1 19.95 -24.45 -2.34
N ASN A 2 18.73 -24.91 -2.06
CA ASN A 2 17.55 -24.13 -2.45
C ASN A 2 17.57 -22.83 -1.63
N SER A 3 17.55 -21.68 -2.30
CA SER A 3 17.31 -20.42 -1.62
C SER A 3 16.00 -20.54 -0.83
N PRO A 4 15.92 -20.05 0.41
CA PRO A 4 14.67 -20.06 1.14
C PRO A 4 13.59 -19.36 0.30
N THR A 5 12.41 -19.96 0.24
CA THR A 5 11.28 -19.39 -0.51
C THR A 5 10.89 -18.08 0.17
N LYS A 6 10.90 -16.97 -0.57
CA LYS A 6 10.47 -15.66 -0.04
C LYS A 6 9.01 -15.72 0.39
N VAL A 7 8.66 -14.91 1.40
CA VAL A 7 7.26 -14.75 1.81
C VAL A 7 6.53 -13.85 0.83
N PRO A 8 5.44 -14.32 0.21
CA PRO A 8 4.63 -13.45 -0.62
C PRO A 8 3.85 -12.44 0.22
N VAL A 9 3.77 -11.21 -0.31
CA VAL A 9 3.06 -10.08 0.28
C VAL A 9 2.05 -9.54 -0.71
N THR A 10 0.77 -9.52 -0.36
CA THR A 10 -0.25 -8.78 -1.12
C THR A 10 -0.53 -7.45 -0.44
N ILE A 11 -0.49 -6.36 -1.22
CA ILE A 11 -0.93 -5.04 -0.78
C ILE A 11 -2.42 -4.91 -1.10
N LEU A 12 -3.21 -4.61 -0.07
CA LEU A 12 -4.62 -4.32 -0.15
C LEU A 12 -4.83 -2.82 -0.03
N THR A 13 -5.29 -2.17 -1.09
CA THR A 13 -5.53 -0.73 -1.14
C THR A 13 -6.91 -0.39 -1.69
N GLY A 14 -7.24 0.88 -1.75
CA GLY A 14 -8.52 1.39 -2.24
C GLY A 14 -9.03 2.50 -1.35
N PHE A 15 -9.82 3.41 -1.91
CA PHE A 15 -10.31 4.61 -1.23
C PHE A 15 -11.13 4.30 0.03
N LEU A 16 -11.35 5.32 0.86
CA LEU A 16 -12.15 5.21 2.08
C LEU A 16 -13.53 4.62 1.78
N GLY A 17 -13.95 3.63 2.56
CA GLY A 17 -15.25 2.98 2.43
C GLY A 17 -15.39 2.03 1.24
N SER A 18 -14.34 1.74 0.46
CA SER A 18 -14.39 0.81 -0.69
C SER A 18 -14.67 -0.64 -0.30
N GLY A 19 -14.40 -1.02 0.97
CA GLY A 19 -14.66 -2.37 1.49
C GLY A 19 -13.40 -3.17 1.81
N LYS A 20 -12.25 -2.53 1.99
CA LYS A 20 -10.98 -3.19 2.34
C LYS A 20 -11.09 -4.07 3.60
N THR A 21 -11.54 -3.49 4.69
CA THR A 21 -11.75 -4.22 5.96
C THR A 21 -12.78 -5.35 5.82
N THR A 22 -13.79 -5.19 4.95
CA THR A 22 -14.75 -6.28 4.66
C THR A 22 -14.07 -7.45 3.95
N LEU A 23 -13.19 -7.16 2.97
CA LEU A 23 -12.41 -8.18 2.27
C LEU A 23 -11.41 -8.84 3.23
N LEU A 24 -10.70 -8.05 4.05
CA LEU A 24 -9.75 -8.54 5.03
C LEU A 24 -10.41 -9.53 5.99
N ASN A 25 -11.52 -9.13 6.64
CA ASN A 25 -12.27 -9.99 7.56
C ASN A 25 -12.76 -11.26 6.86
N ARG A 26 -13.16 -11.19 5.61
CA ARG A 26 -13.56 -12.36 4.84
C ARG A 26 -12.37 -13.30 4.61
N ILE A 27 -11.22 -12.79 4.18
CA ILE A 27 -10.00 -13.59 3.99
C ILE A 27 -9.67 -14.33 5.30
N LEU A 28 -9.65 -13.60 6.42
CA LEU A 28 -9.31 -14.17 7.74
C LEU A 28 -10.33 -15.17 8.25
N SER A 29 -11.59 -15.11 7.80
CA SER A 29 -12.65 -16.03 8.22
C SER A 29 -12.81 -17.29 7.36
N GLU A 30 -12.21 -17.32 6.16
CA GLU A 30 -12.30 -18.47 5.25
C GLU A 30 -11.13 -19.46 5.47
N GLU A 31 -11.40 -20.76 5.31
CA GLU A 31 -10.37 -21.80 5.39
C GLU A 31 -9.56 -21.82 4.09
N HIS A 32 -8.44 -21.12 4.05
CA HIS A 32 -7.52 -21.06 2.88
C HIS A 32 -6.22 -21.85 3.10
N GLY A 33 -6.02 -22.42 4.28
CA GLY A 33 -4.89 -23.28 4.61
C GLY A 33 -3.53 -22.55 4.71
N LYS A 34 -3.53 -21.21 4.85
CA LYS A 34 -2.34 -20.38 5.03
C LYS A 34 -2.35 -19.74 6.40
N ARG A 35 -1.17 -19.54 6.95
CA ARG A 35 -0.99 -18.70 8.14
C ARG A 35 -0.65 -17.29 7.65
N ILE A 36 -1.58 -16.37 7.80
CA ILE A 36 -1.46 -15.00 7.29
C ILE A 36 -1.05 -14.07 8.43
N ALA A 37 0.03 -13.31 8.23
CA ALA A 37 0.31 -12.14 9.04
C ALA A 37 -0.35 -10.91 8.39
N VAL A 38 -1.07 -10.13 9.17
CA VAL A 38 -1.73 -8.91 8.69
C VAL A 38 -0.96 -7.70 9.20
N ILE A 39 -0.65 -6.79 8.28
CA ILE A 39 -0.10 -5.47 8.61
C ILE A 39 -1.16 -4.44 8.25
N GLU A 40 -1.63 -3.69 9.23
CA GLU A 40 -2.57 -2.61 9.03
C GLU A 40 -1.89 -1.26 9.21
N ASN A 41 -2.15 -0.37 8.27
CA ASN A 41 -1.75 1.01 8.35
C ASN A 41 -3.01 1.88 8.46
N GLU A 42 -3.51 2.08 9.68
CA GLU A 42 -4.70 2.85 9.91
C GLU A 42 -4.38 4.25 10.47
N TYR A 43 -5.02 5.26 9.88
CA TYR A 43 -4.97 6.65 10.35
C TYR A 43 -6.19 6.89 11.24
N GLY A 44 -6.05 6.67 12.56
CA GLY A 44 -7.13 6.95 13.49
C GLY A 44 -7.09 6.15 14.80
N GLU A 45 -7.81 6.62 15.82
CA GLU A 45 -7.88 6.03 17.17
C GLU A 45 -8.72 4.74 17.28
N VAL A 46 -9.16 4.16 16.17
CA VAL A 46 -10.03 2.97 16.16
C VAL A 46 -9.31 1.86 15.38
N GLY A 47 -8.46 1.13 16.08
CA GLY A 47 -7.93 -0.14 15.61
C GLY A 47 -9.08 -1.14 15.34
N ILE A 48 -8.85 -2.15 14.48
CA ILE A 48 -9.80 -3.26 14.34
C ILE A 48 -10.10 -3.80 15.74
N ASP A 49 -11.37 -3.99 16.03
CA ASP A 49 -11.80 -4.71 17.21
C ASP A 49 -11.06 -6.06 17.23
N GLN A 50 -10.11 -6.24 18.14
CA GLN A 50 -9.42 -7.53 18.36
C GLN A 50 -10.40 -8.70 18.57
N ALA A 51 -11.67 -8.37 18.79
CA ALA A 51 -12.78 -9.33 18.89
C ALA A 51 -13.19 -9.96 17.55
N LEU A 52 -12.71 -9.46 16.38
CA LEU A 52 -13.05 -10.00 15.05
C LEU A 52 -12.02 -11.01 14.52
N VAL A 53 -10.88 -11.17 15.17
CA VAL A 53 -9.90 -12.21 14.84
C VAL A 53 -10.40 -13.54 15.39
N ILE A 54 -11.07 -14.32 14.54
CA ILE A 54 -11.77 -15.57 14.94
C ILE A 54 -10.79 -16.74 15.05
N ASN A 55 -9.60 -16.68 14.47
CA ASN A 55 -8.61 -17.75 14.51
C ASN A 55 -7.40 -17.37 15.36
N ALA A 56 -7.14 -18.12 16.41
CA ALA A 56 -6.11 -17.90 17.42
C ALA A 56 -4.65 -17.99 16.88
N ASP A 57 -4.45 -18.29 15.59
CA ASP A 57 -3.13 -18.47 14.95
C ASP A 57 -2.70 -17.27 14.09
N GLU A 58 -3.53 -16.22 14.00
CA GLU A 58 -3.22 -15.02 13.20
C GLU A 58 -2.71 -13.88 14.09
N GLU A 59 -1.58 -13.28 13.74
CA GLU A 59 -1.02 -12.12 14.45
C GLU A 59 -1.28 -10.86 13.62
N ILE A 60 -1.95 -9.85 14.21
CA ILE A 60 -2.15 -8.52 13.63
C ILE A 60 -1.04 -7.60 14.13
N PHE A 61 -0.41 -6.88 13.20
CA PHE A 61 0.63 -5.90 13.49
C PHE A 61 0.15 -4.51 13.08
N GLU A 62 -0.05 -3.65 14.05
CA GLU A 62 -0.41 -2.24 13.82
C GLU A 62 0.85 -1.41 13.58
N MET A 63 0.81 -0.52 12.58
CA MET A 63 1.83 0.49 12.38
C MET A 63 1.51 1.74 13.20
N SER A 64 2.49 2.25 13.92
CA SER A 64 2.33 3.44 14.76
C SER A 64 2.12 4.69 13.89
N ASN A 65 1.16 5.54 14.29
CA ASN A 65 0.80 6.79 13.61
C ASN A 65 2.00 7.73 13.44
N GLY A 66 2.35 8.01 12.19
CA GLY A 66 3.38 8.98 11.83
C GLY A 66 3.10 9.62 10.46
N CYS A 67 3.65 10.78 10.21
CA CYS A 67 3.42 11.62 9.03
C CYS A 67 3.63 10.87 7.69
N ILE A 68 2.74 11.09 6.75
CA ILE A 68 2.35 10.24 5.60
C ILE A 68 3.47 9.85 4.62
N CYS A 69 4.60 10.55 4.51
CA CYS A 69 5.54 10.28 3.41
C CYS A 69 6.84 9.56 3.80
N CYS A 70 7.54 9.99 4.85
CA CYS A 70 8.84 9.40 5.21
C CYS A 70 8.75 8.38 6.33
N THR A 71 7.73 8.47 7.19
CA THR A 71 7.56 7.62 8.36
C THR A 71 6.98 6.25 7.99
N VAL A 72 6.08 6.20 7.00
CA VAL A 72 5.41 4.95 6.57
C VAL A 72 6.42 3.91 6.10
N ARG A 73 7.41 4.30 5.27
CA ARG A 73 8.43 3.37 4.78
C ARG A 73 9.32 2.85 5.91
N GLY A 74 9.80 3.73 6.80
CA GLY A 74 10.63 3.34 7.93
C GLY A 74 9.89 2.44 8.93
N ASP A 75 8.62 2.73 9.20
CA ASP A 75 7.77 1.92 10.06
C ASP A 75 7.47 0.56 9.42
N LEU A 76 7.19 0.50 8.11
CA LEU A 76 6.99 -0.74 7.40
C LEU A 76 8.25 -1.64 7.44
N ILE A 77 9.43 -1.09 7.16
CA ILE A 77 10.70 -1.81 7.25
C ILE A 77 10.88 -2.38 8.66
N ARG A 78 10.61 -1.59 9.71
CA ARG A 78 10.70 -2.02 11.10
C ARG A 78 9.72 -3.16 11.42
N VAL A 79 8.47 -3.07 10.96
CA VAL A 79 7.46 -4.12 11.15
C VAL A 79 7.87 -5.40 10.42
N LEU A 80 8.26 -5.31 9.14
CA LEU A 80 8.75 -6.44 8.36
C LEU A 80 9.99 -7.08 9.00
N GLY A 81 10.96 -6.28 9.47
CA GLY A 81 12.12 -6.77 10.21
C GLY A 81 11.76 -7.51 11.51
N ASN A 82 10.70 -7.11 12.21
CA ASN A 82 10.20 -7.84 13.37
C ASN A 82 9.48 -9.14 12.97
N LEU A 83 8.76 -9.14 11.85
CA LEU A 83 8.14 -10.34 11.29
C LEU A 83 9.18 -11.37 10.88
N MET A 84 10.32 -10.96 10.29
CA MET A 84 11.42 -11.87 9.94
C MET A 84 11.89 -12.70 11.14
N LYS A 85 11.92 -12.14 12.35
CA LYS A 85 12.26 -12.87 13.58
C LYS A 85 11.27 -13.98 13.94
N ARG A 86 10.10 -14.00 13.31
CA ARG A 86 9.01 -14.96 13.53
C ARG A 86 8.60 -15.66 12.23
N ARG A 87 9.55 -15.80 11.29
CA ARG A 87 9.35 -16.33 9.94
C ARG A 87 8.68 -17.72 9.90
N ASP A 88 8.83 -18.48 10.96
CA ASP A 88 8.24 -19.82 11.13
C ASP A 88 6.74 -19.81 11.45
N LYS A 89 6.18 -18.64 11.78
CA LYS A 89 4.78 -18.53 12.20
C LYS A 89 3.80 -18.24 11.08
N PHE A 90 4.25 -17.73 9.93
CA PHE A 90 3.36 -17.33 8.82
C PHE A 90 3.94 -17.74 7.47
N ASP A 91 3.05 -17.90 6.51
CA ASP A 91 3.37 -18.31 5.13
C ASP A 91 3.09 -17.19 4.14
N TYR A 92 2.36 -16.16 4.57
CA TYR A 92 1.85 -15.08 3.73
C TYR A 92 1.69 -13.80 4.54
N ILE A 93 1.83 -12.64 3.88
CA ILE A 93 1.53 -11.34 4.47
C ILE A 93 0.43 -10.65 3.66
N LEU A 94 -0.53 -10.07 4.36
CA LEU A 94 -1.53 -9.17 3.81
C LEU A 94 -1.32 -7.79 4.43
N LEU A 95 -1.00 -6.80 3.58
CA LEU A 95 -0.72 -5.44 4.01
C LEU A 95 -1.87 -4.54 3.57
N GLU A 96 -2.69 -4.05 4.52
CA GLU A 96 -3.74 -3.07 4.25
C GLU A 96 -3.17 -1.66 4.37
N THR A 97 -3.35 -0.84 3.32
CA THR A 97 -3.02 0.60 3.35
C THR A 97 -4.23 1.43 3.77
N THR A 98 -3.98 2.64 4.29
CA THR A 98 -5.08 3.60 4.52
C THR A 98 -5.79 3.94 3.21
N GLY A 99 -7.06 4.37 3.32
CA GLY A 99 -7.86 4.74 2.15
C GLY A 99 -7.35 5.94 1.34
N LEU A 100 -6.40 6.70 1.89
CA LEU A 100 -5.78 7.87 1.24
C LEU A 100 -4.30 7.63 0.91
N ALA A 101 -3.81 6.38 1.01
CA ALA A 101 -2.43 6.07 0.70
C ALA A 101 -2.22 5.83 -0.80
N ASP A 102 -1.11 6.36 -1.31
CA ASP A 102 -0.51 5.90 -2.57
C ASP A 102 0.19 4.55 -2.30
N PRO A 103 -0.14 3.48 -3.05
CA PRO A 103 0.51 2.19 -2.87
C PRO A 103 1.94 2.15 -3.43
N GLY A 104 2.34 3.09 -4.29
CA GLY A 104 3.66 3.12 -4.93
C GLY A 104 4.82 3.08 -3.94
N PRO A 105 4.93 4.02 -2.97
CA PRO A 105 5.99 4.03 -1.95
C PRO A 105 6.02 2.77 -1.08
N VAL A 106 4.85 2.17 -0.81
CA VAL A 106 4.74 0.91 -0.07
C VAL A 106 5.32 -0.24 -0.90
N ALA A 107 4.96 -0.33 -2.18
CA ALA A 107 5.48 -1.33 -3.10
C ALA A 107 7.00 -1.20 -3.32
N GLN A 108 7.52 0.02 -3.44
CA GLN A 108 8.96 0.30 -3.57
C GLN A 108 9.80 -0.33 -2.45
N THR A 109 9.27 -0.39 -1.22
CA THR A 109 10.00 -0.92 -0.05
C THR A 109 10.50 -2.34 -0.30
N PHE A 110 9.75 -3.15 -1.04
CA PHE A 110 10.09 -4.55 -1.35
C PHE A 110 11.23 -4.70 -2.37
N PHE A 111 11.67 -3.60 -2.99
CA PHE A 111 12.73 -3.62 -4.03
C PHE A 111 13.94 -2.76 -3.66
N MET A 112 13.77 -1.74 -2.80
CA MET A 112 14.81 -0.78 -2.47
C MET A 112 15.55 -1.10 -1.17
N ASP A 113 15.03 -2.02 -0.35
CA ASP A 113 15.69 -2.50 0.87
C ASP A 113 16.16 -3.93 0.66
N ASP A 114 17.49 -4.14 0.70
CA ASP A 114 18.11 -5.43 0.39
C ASP A 114 17.69 -6.55 1.37
N GLU A 115 17.49 -6.22 2.65
CA GLU A 115 17.07 -7.21 3.65
C GLU A 115 15.62 -7.64 3.38
N ILE A 116 14.74 -6.67 3.14
CA ILE A 116 13.34 -6.95 2.80
C ILE A 116 13.25 -7.71 1.47
N ALA A 117 13.96 -7.27 0.44
CA ALA A 117 13.96 -7.90 -0.87
C ALA A 117 14.50 -9.35 -0.83
N SER A 118 15.37 -9.69 0.13
CA SER A 118 15.87 -11.06 0.28
C SER A 118 14.86 -12.03 0.87
N GLU A 119 13.97 -11.57 1.75
CA GLU A 119 13.05 -12.41 2.55
C GLU A 119 11.61 -12.38 2.03
N PHE A 120 11.20 -11.27 1.42
CA PHE A 120 9.82 -11.05 0.95
C PHE A 120 9.76 -10.87 -0.56
N SER A 121 8.59 -11.17 -1.13
CA SER A 121 8.29 -10.89 -2.54
C SER A 121 6.91 -10.24 -2.64
N LEU A 122 6.80 -9.16 -3.39
CA LEU A 122 5.49 -8.57 -3.69
C LEU A 122 4.74 -9.50 -4.65
N ASP A 123 3.61 -10.04 -4.17
CA ASP A 123 2.75 -10.96 -4.91
C ASP A 123 1.81 -10.21 -5.85
N GLY A 124 1.30 -9.07 -5.38
CA GLY A 124 0.46 -8.18 -6.17
C GLY A 124 -0.20 -7.08 -5.34
N ILE A 125 -0.79 -6.12 -6.05
CA ILE A 125 -1.55 -5.01 -5.49
C ILE A 125 -3.03 -5.21 -5.85
N VAL A 126 -3.88 -5.36 -4.82
CA VAL A 126 -5.32 -5.49 -4.94
C VAL A 126 -5.99 -4.18 -4.55
N THR A 127 -6.65 -3.54 -5.50
CA THR A 127 -7.35 -2.28 -5.30
C THR A 127 -8.86 -2.48 -5.24
N LEU A 128 -9.49 -2.12 -4.12
CA LEU A 128 -10.94 -2.09 -4.02
C LEU A 128 -11.49 -0.75 -4.48
N VAL A 129 -12.43 -0.80 -5.42
CA VAL A 129 -13.12 0.36 -5.99
C VAL A 129 -14.59 0.31 -5.62
N ASP A 130 -15.09 1.37 -4.97
CA ASP A 130 -16.51 1.54 -4.71
C ASP A 130 -17.23 1.98 -6.00
N ALA A 131 -17.97 1.08 -6.64
CA ALA A 131 -18.65 1.33 -7.90
C ALA A 131 -19.64 2.52 -7.83
N HIS A 132 -20.24 2.75 -6.67
CA HIS A 132 -21.23 3.81 -6.49
C HIS A 132 -20.58 5.20 -6.37
N HIS A 133 -19.39 5.30 -5.76
CA HIS A 133 -18.79 6.60 -5.46
C HIS A 133 -17.56 6.95 -6.31
N ILE A 134 -16.96 6.00 -7.02
CA ILE A 134 -15.69 6.21 -7.75
C ILE A 134 -15.75 7.37 -8.75
N ASN A 135 -16.87 7.58 -9.44
CA ASN A 135 -17.02 8.68 -10.40
C ASN A 135 -16.90 10.07 -9.74
N GLN A 136 -17.17 10.18 -8.44
CA GLN A 136 -17.02 11.43 -7.69
C GLN A 136 -15.56 11.64 -7.24
N GLN A 137 -14.79 10.56 -7.13
CA GLN A 137 -13.40 10.55 -6.66
C GLN A 137 -12.43 10.75 -7.81
N LEU A 138 -12.66 10.07 -8.95
CA LEU A 138 -11.82 10.18 -10.15
C LEU A 138 -11.80 11.62 -10.67
N GLY A 139 -10.58 12.17 -10.79
CA GLY A 139 -10.34 13.56 -11.20
C GLY A 139 -10.39 14.59 -10.05
N ARG A 140 -10.65 14.14 -8.80
CA ARG A 140 -10.59 14.99 -7.60
C ARG A 140 -9.57 14.49 -6.58
N SER A 141 -9.31 13.19 -6.56
CA SER A 141 -8.33 12.55 -5.69
C SER A 141 -7.23 11.94 -6.55
N GLN A 142 -6.00 12.37 -6.32
CA GLN A 142 -4.82 11.79 -6.94
C GLN A 142 -4.62 10.36 -6.43
N GLU A 143 -4.85 10.14 -5.14
CA GLU A 143 -4.69 8.84 -4.49
C GLU A 143 -5.57 7.77 -5.13
N SER A 144 -6.83 8.10 -5.46
CA SER A 144 -7.72 7.16 -6.15
C SER A 144 -7.20 6.79 -7.54
N THR A 145 -6.54 7.72 -8.23
CA THR A 145 -5.95 7.50 -9.54
C THR A 145 -4.72 6.59 -9.43
N GLU A 146 -3.83 6.88 -8.48
CA GLU A 146 -2.63 6.07 -8.22
C GLU A 146 -2.98 4.66 -7.76
N GLN A 147 -3.98 4.52 -6.87
CA GLN A 147 -4.46 3.21 -6.43
C GLN A 147 -4.94 2.33 -7.58
N ILE A 148 -5.56 2.93 -8.61
CA ILE A 148 -5.99 2.21 -9.82
C ILE A 148 -4.80 1.94 -10.74
N ALA A 149 -3.90 2.90 -10.90
CA ALA A 149 -2.74 2.79 -11.81
C ALA A 149 -1.79 1.67 -11.37
N PHE A 150 -1.55 1.51 -10.07
CA PHE A 150 -0.68 0.47 -9.53
C PHE A 150 -1.35 -0.89 -9.31
N ALA A 151 -2.65 -1.02 -9.56
CA ALA A 151 -3.37 -2.26 -9.31
C ALA A 151 -2.98 -3.39 -10.26
N ASP A 152 -2.69 -4.59 -9.74
CA ASP A 152 -2.66 -5.83 -10.51
C ASP A 152 -4.07 -6.46 -10.61
N VAL A 153 -4.88 -6.26 -9.55
CA VAL A 153 -6.27 -6.68 -9.49
C VAL A 153 -7.13 -5.54 -8.99
N ILE A 154 -8.19 -5.25 -9.72
CA ILE A 154 -9.22 -4.29 -9.32
C ILE A 154 -10.50 -5.04 -8.95
N LEU A 155 -10.91 -4.91 -7.70
CA LEU A 155 -12.20 -5.38 -7.24
C LEU A 155 -13.22 -4.24 -7.31
N LEU A 156 -14.04 -4.23 -8.37
CA LEU A 156 -15.14 -3.30 -8.52
C LEU A 156 -16.27 -3.75 -7.61
N ASN A 157 -16.29 -3.20 -6.40
CA ASN A 157 -17.17 -3.60 -5.30
C ASN A 157 -18.44 -2.76 -5.25
N LYS A 158 -19.45 -3.24 -4.53
CA LYS A 158 -20.79 -2.62 -4.36
C LYS A 158 -21.55 -2.49 -5.68
N THR A 159 -21.40 -3.47 -6.55
CA THR A 159 -22.07 -3.49 -7.86
C THR A 159 -23.59 -3.57 -7.76
N ASP A 160 -24.10 -4.05 -6.62
CA ASP A 160 -25.52 -4.05 -6.26
C ASP A 160 -26.14 -2.64 -6.13
N LEU A 161 -25.33 -1.60 -5.99
CA LEU A 161 -25.77 -0.21 -5.84
C LEU A 161 -25.75 0.58 -7.16
N VAL A 162 -25.37 -0.05 -8.28
CA VAL A 162 -25.14 0.62 -9.56
C VAL A 162 -25.85 -0.15 -10.68
N LYS A 163 -26.41 0.57 -11.67
CA LYS A 163 -27.08 -0.05 -12.82
C LYS A 163 -26.07 -0.73 -13.75
N ALA A 164 -26.51 -1.75 -14.47
CA ALA A 164 -25.66 -2.56 -15.34
C ALA A 164 -24.94 -1.71 -16.41
N GLU A 165 -25.65 -0.77 -17.04
CA GLU A 165 -25.08 0.09 -18.08
C GLU A 165 -24.00 1.04 -17.52
N GLU A 166 -24.18 1.51 -16.29
CA GLU A 166 -23.22 2.36 -15.60
C GLU A 166 -21.98 1.54 -15.17
N LEU A 167 -22.16 0.28 -14.76
CA LEU A 167 -21.08 -0.64 -14.42
C LEU A 167 -20.22 -0.97 -15.64
N ASP A 168 -20.82 -1.19 -16.82
CA ASP A 168 -20.09 -1.48 -18.05
C ASP A 168 -19.24 -0.27 -18.48
N ALA A 169 -19.80 0.93 -18.37
CA ALA A 169 -19.06 2.16 -18.66
C ALA A 169 -17.92 2.39 -17.67
N LEU A 170 -18.16 2.10 -16.37
CA LEU A 170 -17.15 2.24 -15.33
C LEU A 170 -16.00 1.23 -15.50
N GLU A 171 -16.31 -0.03 -15.77
CA GLU A 171 -15.30 -1.05 -16.03
C GLU A 171 -14.47 -0.69 -17.26
N THR A 172 -15.08 -0.16 -18.32
CA THR A 172 -14.36 0.32 -19.50
C THR A 172 -13.38 1.43 -19.13
N ARG A 173 -13.84 2.42 -18.33
CA ARG A 173 -12.98 3.51 -17.86
C ARG A 173 -11.82 3.02 -17.00
N LEU A 174 -12.03 2.06 -16.09
CA LEU A 174 -10.98 1.47 -15.27
C LEU A 174 -9.92 0.74 -16.13
N ARG A 175 -10.38 0.02 -17.18
CA ARG A 175 -9.49 -0.64 -18.14
C ARG A 175 -8.71 0.33 -19.04
N GLU A 176 -9.25 1.53 -19.28
CA GLU A 176 -8.52 2.60 -19.98
C GLU A 176 -7.43 3.20 -19.09
N MET A 177 -7.69 3.33 -17.78
CA MET A 177 -6.71 3.83 -16.80
C MET A 177 -5.60 2.81 -16.52
N ASN A 178 -5.96 1.53 -16.39
CA ASN A 178 -5.02 0.44 -16.18
C ASN A 178 -5.41 -0.78 -17.03
N ARG A 179 -4.69 -0.95 -18.15
CA ARG A 179 -4.95 -2.03 -19.12
C ARG A 179 -4.47 -3.39 -18.66
N LEU A 180 -3.59 -3.43 -17.69
CA LEU A 180 -2.97 -4.66 -17.20
C LEU A 180 -3.75 -5.28 -16.05
N ALA A 181 -4.46 -4.47 -15.28
CA ALA A 181 -5.23 -4.92 -14.13
C ALA A 181 -6.35 -5.88 -14.53
N ARG A 182 -6.47 -6.97 -13.78
CA ARG A 182 -7.62 -7.89 -13.85
C ARG A 182 -8.77 -7.28 -13.08
N VAL A 183 -9.87 -6.95 -13.76
CA VAL A 183 -11.07 -6.35 -13.13
C VAL A 183 -12.09 -7.43 -12.80
N HIS A 184 -12.53 -7.48 -11.54
CA HIS A 184 -13.57 -8.39 -11.04
C HIS A 184 -14.70 -7.58 -10.39
N ARG A 185 -15.94 -7.81 -10.84
CA ARG A 185 -17.14 -7.24 -10.21
C ARG A 185 -17.48 -8.06 -8.96
N CYS A 186 -17.82 -7.39 -7.88
CA CYS A 186 -18.24 -8.08 -6.67
C CYS A 186 -19.22 -7.24 -5.83
N GLU A 187 -19.89 -7.92 -4.92
CA GLU A 187 -20.76 -7.35 -3.90
C GLU A 187 -20.23 -7.76 -2.53
N ARG A 188 -20.13 -6.80 -1.59
CA ARG A 188 -19.62 -7.02 -0.24
C ARG A 188 -18.27 -7.74 -0.22
N ALA A 189 -17.40 -7.39 -1.17
CA ALA A 189 -16.09 -7.99 -1.37
C ALA A 189 -16.13 -9.54 -1.55
N ASN A 190 -17.24 -10.07 -2.08
CA ASN A 190 -17.42 -11.51 -2.29
C ASN A 190 -16.72 -11.97 -3.56
N VAL A 191 -15.47 -12.40 -3.43
CA VAL A 191 -14.62 -12.97 -4.49
C VAL A 191 -13.97 -14.27 -3.99
N ALA A 192 -13.53 -15.11 -4.90
CA ALA A 192 -12.71 -16.28 -4.52
C ALA A 192 -11.38 -15.80 -3.91
N ILE A 193 -10.89 -16.50 -2.88
CA ILE A 193 -9.61 -16.14 -2.22
C ILE A 193 -8.44 -16.13 -3.22
N SER A 194 -8.44 -17.05 -4.20
CA SER A 194 -7.45 -17.08 -5.27
C SER A 194 -7.44 -15.84 -6.19
N THR A 195 -8.44 -14.98 -6.09
CA THR A 195 -8.47 -13.69 -6.80
C THR A 195 -7.64 -12.62 -6.08
N VAL A 196 -7.29 -12.85 -4.82
CA VAL A 196 -6.61 -11.86 -3.95
C VAL A 196 -5.32 -12.38 -3.31
N LEU A 197 -5.12 -13.69 -3.27
CA LEU A 197 -3.90 -14.32 -2.75
C LEU A 197 -3.24 -15.22 -3.80
N ASN A 198 -1.91 -15.33 -3.75
CA ASN A 198 -1.08 -16.06 -4.72
C ASN A 198 -1.31 -15.57 -6.15
N LEU A 199 -1.24 -14.29 -6.33
CA LEU A 199 -1.51 -13.64 -7.61
C LEU A 199 -0.37 -13.86 -8.59
N GLU A 200 0.88 -13.89 -8.08
CA GLU A 200 2.11 -13.89 -8.89
C GLU A 200 2.02 -12.84 -10.01
N ALA A 201 1.42 -11.67 -9.67
CA ALA A 201 0.98 -10.71 -10.66
C ALA A 201 1.90 -9.52 -10.78
N PHE A 202 2.60 -9.13 -9.70
CA PHE A 202 3.44 -7.96 -9.70
C PHE A 202 4.64 -8.14 -10.64
N ASN A 203 4.77 -7.24 -11.60
CA ASN A 203 5.85 -7.24 -12.58
C ASN A 203 6.62 -5.92 -12.53
N LEU A 204 7.80 -5.93 -11.89
CA LEU A 204 8.64 -4.75 -11.75
C LEU A 204 9.07 -4.16 -13.09
N GLU A 205 9.37 -4.98 -14.11
CA GLU A 205 9.78 -4.48 -15.43
C GLU A 205 8.66 -3.69 -16.09
N GLN A 206 7.41 -4.14 -15.92
CA GLN A 206 6.24 -3.44 -16.43
C GLN A 206 6.01 -2.13 -15.67
N VAL A 207 6.11 -2.15 -14.33
CA VAL A 207 5.98 -0.93 -13.52
C VAL A 207 7.04 0.09 -13.93
N LEU A 208 8.29 -0.32 -14.16
CA LEU A 208 9.36 0.57 -14.62
C LEU A 208 9.14 1.10 -16.05
N ALA A 209 8.44 0.35 -16.90
CA ALA A 209 8.07 0.83 -18.24
C ALA A 209 7.02 1.96 -18.16
N ASP A 210 6.05 1.85 -17.26
CA ASP A 210 4.98 2.82 -17.09
C ASP A 210 5.39 3.98 -16.13
N HIS A 211 6.24 3.68 -15.14
CA HIS A 211 6.77 4.60 -14.12
C HIS A 211 8.30 4.49 -14.03
N PRO A 212 9.06 5.09 -14.95
CA PRO A 212 10.52 4.92 -15.03
C PRO A 212 11.28 5.33 -13.75
N THR A 213 10.72 6.25 -12.98
CA THR A 213 11.29 6.76 -11.71
C THR A 213 10.85 5.94 -10.49
N PHE A 214 10.12 4.82 -10.67
CA PHE A 214 9.56 4.04 -9.57
C PHE A 214 10.59 3.61 -8.52
N LEU A 215 11.83 3.31 -8.91
CA LEU A 215 12.91 2.97 -7.97
C LEU A 215 13.80 4.17 -7.59
N GLU A 216 13.49 5.35 -8.06
CA GLU A 216 14.22 6.54 -7.62
C GLU A 216 13.71 6.95 -6.24
N PRO A 217 14.59 7.29 -5.29
CA PRO A 217 14.15 7.77 -4.00
C PRO A 217 13.42 9.10 -4.19
N GLU A 218 12.18 9.20 -3.71
CA GLU A 218 11.53 10.49 -3.56
C GLU A 218 12.32 11.29 -2.52
N TYR A 219 13.05 12.29 -2.98
CA TYR A 219 13.65 13.27 -2.08
C TYR A 219 12.52 14.17 -1.56
N PRO A 220 12.19 14.12 -0.27
CA PRO A 220 11.03 14.84 0.27
C PRO A 220 11.22 16.36 0.33
N PHE A 221 12.31 16.90 -0.21
CA PHE A 221 12.65 18.31 -0.10
C PHE A 221 13.05 18.93 -1.44
N GLU A 222 12.08 19.47 -2.17
CA GLU A 222 12.33 20.72 -2.85
C GLU A 222 12.32 21.82 -1.77
N TRP A 223 13.48 22.35 -1.45
CA TRP A 223 13.60 23.53 -0.58
C TRP A 223 13.11 24.75 -1.35
N THR A 224 11.81 24.92 -1.49
CA THR A 224 11.18 26.12 -2.02
C THR A 224 10.59 26.97 -0.89
N GLY A 225 11.30 27.14 0.21
CA GLY A 225 10.74 27.88 1.33
C GLY A 225 11.77 28.71 2.08
N VAL A 226 11.56 30.01 2.13
CA VAL A 226 12.14 30.91 3.13
C VAL A 226 11.46 30.56 4.47
N TYR A 227 12.20 29.92 5.36
CA TYR A 227 11.74 29.80 6.75
C TYR A 227 11.90 31.17 7.41
N ALA A 228 10.79 31.83 7.69
CA ALA A 228 10.78 32.97 8.57
C ALA A 228 11.04 32.45 10.01
N LEU A 229 12.30 32.42 10.40
CA LEU A 229 12.71 32.21 11.76
C LEU A 229 12.37 33.46 12.57
N SER A 230 12.12 33.29 13.89
CA SER A 230 11.85 34.40 14.83
C SER A 230 12.93 35.48 14.81
N PRO A 231 12.69 36.71 15.30
CA PRO A 231 13.67 37.79 15.29
C PRO A 231 15.01 37.34 15.89
N GLY A 232 16.06 37.32 15.07
CA GLY A 232 17.39 36.81 15.40
C GLY A 232 17.86 35.65 14.53
N SER A 233 17.03 35.16 13.60
CA SER A 233 17.36 34.09 12.67
C SER A 233 18.20 34.56 11.49
N TYR A 234 19.03 33.68 10.97
CA TYR A 234 19.92 33.89 9.83
C TYR A 234 19.29 33.29 8.57
N GLU A 235 19.40 34.01 7.47
CA GLU A 235 19.06 33.53 6.13
C GLU A 235 20.20 32.61 5.65
N LEU A 236 19.92 31.32 5.46
CA LEU A 236 20.84 30.40 4.81
C LEU A 236 20.46 30.31 3.34
N SER A 237 21.27 30.94 2.49
CA SER A 237 21.21 30.75 1.04
C SER A 237 22.14 29.63 0.65
N LEU A 238 21.58 28.53 0.14
CA LEU A 238 22.35 27.42 -0.42
C LEU A 238 22.25 27.52 -1.94
N ASP A 239 23.23 28.15 -2.57
CA ASP A 239 23.31 28.27 -4.05
C ASP A 239 23.66 26.93 -4.73
N ASP A 240 24.14 25.89 -3.99
CA ASP A 240 24.71 24.67 -4.57
C ASP A 240 24.05 23.37 -4.05
N GLY A 241 22.82 23.38 -3.54
CA GLY A 241 22.14 22.21 -3.03
C GLY A 241 22.69 21.71 -1.67
N PRO A 242 21.95 20.83 -0.97
CA PRO A 242 22.39 20.31 0.33
C PRO A 242 23.60 19.39 0.18
N ASP A 243 24.63 19.61 1.00
CA ASP A 243 25.77 18.70 1.12
C ASP A 243 25.23 17.32 1.61
N PRO A 244 25.37 16.25 0.82
CA PRO A 244 24.85 14.91 1.17
C PRO A 244 25.50 14.33 2.42
N THR A 245 26.52 14.97 3.00
CA THR A 245 27.18 14.53 4.25
C THR A 245 26.59 15.18 5.51
N MET A 246 25.66 16.13 5.38
CA MET A 246 25.01 16.73 6.54
C MET A 246 23.99 15.77 7.15
N SER A 247 24.28 15.23 8.34
CA SER A 247 23.34 14.43 9.11
C SER A 247 22.35 15.32 9.87
N LEU A 248 21.13 14.78 10.11
CA LEU A 248 20.07 15.45 10.92
C LEU A 248 20.59 15.95 12.28
N ALA A 249 21.56 15.26 12.87
CA ALA A 249 22.21 15.62 14.14
C ALA A 249 23.07 16.89 14.07
N MET A 250 23.44 17.36 12.89
CA MET A 250 24.14 18.64 12.69
C MET A 250 23.17 19.82 12.66
N LEU A 251 21.95 19.61 12.19
CA LEU A 251 20.92 20.65 12.09
C LEU A 251 20.30 20.99 13.46
N GLU A 252 20.32 20.08 14.44
CA GLU A 252 19.85 20.33 15.81
C GLU A 252 20.82 21.16 16.67
N ARG A 253 22.01 21.49 16.15
CA ARG A 253 23.05 22.28 16.86
C ARG A 253 23.23 23.69 16.31
N LEU A 254 22.47 24.09 15.30
CA LEU A 254 22.37 25.44 14.79
C LEU A 254 21.08 26.13 15.27
#